data_c92cce9377757ca2c635511a012ed55f
#
_entry.id   c92cce9377757ca2c635511a012ed55f
#
_cell.length_a   1.000
_cell.length_b   1.000
_cell.length_c   1.000
_cell.angle_alpha   90.00
_cell.angle_beta   90.00
_cell.angle_gamma   90.00
#
_symmetry.space_group_name_H-M   'P 1'
#
loop_
_entity.id
_entity.type
_entity.pdbx_description
1 polymer ?
#
loop_
_entity_poly.entity_id
_entity_poly.type
_entity_poly.pdbx_seq_one_letter_code
_entity_poly.pdbx_strand_id
1 'polypeptide(L)'
;MESEERGVAEAIAVNLRDMITLETPIVVIVSGEGGSGGALGIAVGDRVLMQEHAIYSVIPPEGCAAILWRDPAKKVEAAEALKLTAPDLLKAGIIDQIIPEPIGGAHTDHAAAAAKVDEALARTLAEVSAMTGAAMLDARYAKFRNMGRLGVDFTDGG
;
A
#
# COMPACT_ATOMS: atom_id res chain seq x y z
N MET A 1 14.65 9.55 -15.98
CA MET A 1 14.98 9.39 -17.41
C MET A 1 15.39 7.94 -17.68
N GLU A 2 16.46 7.40 -17.12
CA GLU A 2 16.94 6.03 -17.46
C GLU A 2 15.92 4.91 -17.18
N SER A 3 15.13 5.00 -16.11
CA SER A 3 14.08 4.01 -15.78
C SER A 3 12.90 4.08 -16.75
N GLU A 4 12.53 5.27 -17.20
CA GLU A 4 11.45 5.49 -18.17
C GLU A 4 11.84 4.98 -19.55
N GLU A 5 13.10 5.18 -19.96
CA GLU A 5 13.66 4.65 -21.20
C GLU A 5 13.72 3.12 -21.21
N ARG A 6 13.79 2.49 -20.04
CA ARG A 6 13.76 1.02 -19.86
C ARG A 6 12.37 0.43 -19.73
N GLY A 7 11.32 1.23 -19.90
CA GLY A 7 9.94 0.74 -19.90
C GLY A 7 9.34 0.50 -18.50
N VAL A 8 9.74 1.27 -17.47
CA VAL A 8 9.20 1.13 -16.11
C VAL A 8 7.67 1.27 -16.06
N ALA A 9 7.09 2.15 -16.86
CA ALA A 9 5.64 2.33 -16.92
C ALA A 9 4.92 1.08 -17.43
N GLU A 10 5.47 0.44 -18.47
CA GLU A 10 4.97 -0.83 -18.99
C GLU A 10 5.10 -1.95 -17.95
N ALA A 11 6.24 -2.05 -17.27
CA ALA A 11 6.46 -3.05 -16.23
C ALA A 11 5.46 -2.92 -15.08
N ILE A 12 5.14 -1.70 -14.64
CA ILE A 12 4.11 -1.44 -13.65
C ILE A 12 2.74 -1.90 -14.15
N ALA A 13 2.37 -1.55 -15.38
CA ALA A 13 1.08 -1.93 -15.95
C ALA A 13 0.93 -3.45 -16.10
N VAL A 14 1.99 -4.13 -16.55
CA VAL A 14 2.03 -5.60 -16.64
C VAL A 14 1.89 -6.24 -15.27
N ASN A 15 2.64 -5.76 -14.26
CA ASN A 15 2.55 -6.27 -12.90
C ASN A 15 1.14 -6.13 -12.33
N LEU A 16 0.49 -4.97 -12.49
CA LEU A 16 -0.89 -4.77 -12.03
C LEU A 16 -1.86 -5.78 -12.64
N ARG A 17 -1.73 -6.02 -13.94
CA ARG A 17 -2.58 -6.97 -14.67
C ARG A 17 -2.32 -8.41 -14.25
N ASP A 18 -1.07 -8.79 -14.12
CA ASP A 18 -0.69 -10.20 -13.94
C ASP A 18 -0.78 -10.60 -12.46
N MET A 19 -0.34 -9.77 -11.52
CA MET A 19 -0.37 -10.08 -10.08
C MET A 19 -1.79 -10.32 -9.56
N ILE A 20 -2.79 -9.61 -10.09
CA ILE A 20 -4.18 -9.77 -9.63
C ILE A 20 -4.72 -11.17 -9.90
N THR A 21 -4.17 -11.87 -10.90
CA THR A 21 -4.61 -13.20 -11.35
C THR A 21 -3.77 -14.36 -10.84
N LEU A 22 -2.69 -14.10 -10.10
CA LEU A 22 -1.81 -15.15 -9.59
C LEU A 22 -2.50 -15.97 -8.50
N GLU A 23 -2.58 -17.29 -8.69
CA GLU A 23 -3.11 -18.26 -7.71
C GLU A 23 -2.07 -18.62 -6.64
N THR A 24 -1.28 -17.64 -6.21
CA THR A 24 -0.28 -17.79 -5.14
C THR A 24 -0.49 -16.71 -4.08
N PRO A 25 -0.27 -17.01 -2.79
CA PRO A 25 -0.34 -16.01 -1.74
C PRO A 25 0.63 -14.86 -1.98
N ILE A 26 0.15 -13.64 -1.88
CA ILE A 26 0.95 -12.43 -2.01
C ILE A 26 0.74 -11.56 -0.77
N VAL A 27 1.79 -11.43 0.04
CA VAL A 27 1.82 -10.53 1.19
C VAL A 27 2.78 -9.39 0.89
N VAL A 28 2.30 -8.16 0.97
CA VAL A 28 3.07 -6.94 0.72
C VAL A 28 3.37 -6.26 2.03
N ILE A 29 4.59 -5.78 2.21
CA ILE A 29 5.01 -5.01 3.39
C ILE A 29 5.56 -3.66 2.94
N VAL A 30 4.93 -2.58 3.39
CA VAL A 30 5.43 -1.22 3.21
C VAL A 30 6.38 -0.90 4.36
N SER A 31 7.66 -0.76 4.03
CA SER A 31 8.73 -0.44 4.97
C SER A 31 9.36 0.90 4.56
N GLY A 32 9.33 1.90 5.45
CA GLY A 32 9.82 3.25 5.16
C GLY A 32 8.88 4.02 4.23
N GLU A 33 9.19 4.11 2.95
CA GLU A 33 8.40 4.88 1.99
C GLU A 33 7.91 4.02 0.82
N GLY A 34 6.59 3.96 0.64
CA GLY A 34 5.95 3.44 -0.56
C GLY A 34 5.31 4.57 -1.35
N GLY A 35 5.72 4.77 -2.61
CA GLY A 35 5.22 5.92 -3.37
C GLY A 35 4.89 5.66 -4.83
N SER A 36 3.90 6.40 -5.33
CA SER A 36 3.51 6.52 -6.73
C SER A 36 3.20 5.17 -7.40
N GLY A 37 3.35 5.11 -8.73
CA GLY A 37 3.07 3.93 -9.54
C GLY A 37 3.94 2.71 -9.21
N GLY A 38 5.18 2.91 -8.76
CA GLY A 38 6.06 1.81 -8.33
C GLY A 38 5.50 1.06 -7.12
N ALA A 39 5.04 1.80 -6.11
CA ALA A 39 4.40 1.20 -4.94
C ALA A 39 3.07 0.53 -5.31
N LEU A 40 2.27 1.14 -6.19
CA LEU A 40 1.03 0.55 -6.70
C LEU A 40 1.29 -0.77 -7.43
N GLY A 41 2.29 -0.80 -8.31
CA GLY A 41 2.64 -1.98 -9.11
C GLY A 41 3.10 -3.19 -8.29
N ILE A 42 3.54 -2.96 -7.05
CA ILE A 42 3.96 -4.02 -6.13
C ILE A 42 2.84 -4.37 -5.13
N ALA A 43 1.98 -3.42 -4.79
CA ALA A 43 1.00 -3.55 -3.71
C ALA A 43 -0.26 -4.37 -4.06
N VAL A 44 -0.32 -4.99 -5.24
CA VAL A 44 -1.44 -5.85 -5.63
C VAL A 44 -1.30 -7.22 -4.94
N GLY A 45 -1.66 -7.27 -3.67
CA GLY A 45 -1.54 -8.48 -2.85
C GLY A 45 -2.81 -8.80 -2.06
N ASP A 46 -2.83 -10.02 -1.50
CA ASP A 46 -3.93 -10.49 -0.65
C ASP A 46 -3.98 -9.73 0.66
N ARG A 47 -2.80 -9.40 1.18
CA ARG A 47 -2.62 -8.57 2.38
C ARG A 47 -1.54 -7.53 2.14
N VAL A 48 -1.80 -6.31 2.62
CA VAL A 48 -0.84 -5.20 2.62
C VAL A 48 -0.62 -4.80 4.07
N LEU A 49 0.58 -5.03 4.56
CA LEU A 49 1.03 -4.66 5.90
C LEU A 49 1.91 -3.43 5.78
N MET A 50 1.99 -2.63 6.83
CA MET A 50 2.77 -1.42 6.84
C MET A 50 3.45 -1.23 8.20
N GLN A 51 4.73 -0.88 8.22
CA GLN A 51 5.40 -0.50 9.45
C GLN A 51 4.81 0.80 10.01
N GLU A 52 4.83 0.92 11.34
CA GLU A 52 4.13 1.96 12.09
C GLU A 52 4.48 3.38 11.66
N HIS A 53 5.77 3.62 11.36
CA HIS A 53 6.27 4.94 10.94
C HIS A 53 6.53 5.06 9.45
N ALA A 54 6.16 4.05 8.67
CA ALA A 54 6.22 4.12 7.22
C ALA A 54 5.18 5.10 6.67
N ILE A 55 5.40 5.58 5.46
CA ILE A 55 4.43 6.35 4.69
C ILE A 55 4.10 5.64 3.37
N TYR A 56 2.84 5.76 2.94
CA TYR A 56 2.40 5.17 1.69
C TYR A 56 1.46 6.14 0.98
N SER A 57 1.85 6.61 -0.21
CA SER A 57 1.12 7.66 -0.92
C SER A 57 1.26 7.56 -2.43
N VAL A 58 0.23 7.97 -3.14
CA VAL A 58 0.22 8.08 -4.61
C VAL A 58 1.20 9.13 -5.13
N ILE A 59 1.48 10.17 -4.34
CA ILE A 59 2.32 11.31 -4.71
C ILE A 59 2.99 11.90 -3.47
N PRO A 60 4.22 12.44 -3.55
CA PRO A 60 4.80 13.22 -2.47
C PRO A 60 3.98 14.48 -2.15
N PRO A 61 3.93 14.94 -0.87
CA PRO A 61 3.18 16.12 -0.48
C PRO A 61 3.52 17.40 -1.29
N GLU A 62 4.78 17.60 -1.64
CA GLU A 62 5.22 18.71 -2.47
C GLU A 62 4.59 18.65 -3.88
N GLY A 63 4.56 17.48 -4.48
CA GLY A 63 3.92 17.26 -5.78
C GLY A 63 2.41 17.48 -5.72
N CYS A 64 1.77 16.97 -4.68
CA CYS A 64 0.34 17.19 -4.43
C CYS A 64 0.03 18.69 -4.26
N ALA A 65 0.83 19.39 -3.46
CA ALA A 65 0.68 20.84 -3.25
C ALA A 65 0.84 21.62 -4.55
N ALA A 66 1.84 21.28 -5.36
CA ALA A 66 2.06 21.93 -6.66
C ALA A 66 0.88 21.74 -7.61
N ILE A 67 0.26 20.57 -7.63
CA ILE A 67 -0.88 20.26 -8.51
C ILE A 67 -2.16 20.97 -8.02
N LEU A 68 -2.50 20.82 -6.73
CA LEU A 68 -3.79 21.28 -6.21
C LEU A 68 -3.81 22.79 -5.92
N TRP A 69 -2.72 23.33 -5.38
CA TRP A 69 -2.64 24.75 -4.99
C TRP A 69 -1.71 25.57 -5.87
N ARG A 70 -0.97 24.96 -6.80
CA ARG A 70 0.08 25.59 -7.60
C ARG A 70 1.16 26.26 -6.74
N ASP A 71 1.35 25.75 -5.52
CA ASP A 71 2.28 26.28 -4.52
C ASP A 71 2.90 25.11 -3.72
N PRO A 72 4.17 24.71 -4.02
CA PRO A 72 4.84 23.65 -3.29
C PRO A 72 5.07 23.94 -1.79
N ALA A 73 4.98 25.21 -1.36
CA ALA A 73 5.10 25.57 0.04
C ALA A 73 3.95 25.03 0.90
N LYS A 74 2.81 24.71 0.27
CA LYS A 74 1.63 24.09 0.93
C LYS A 74 1.75 22.59 1.16
N LYS A 75 2.97 22.09 1.28
CA LYS A 75 3.23 20.65 1.49
C LYS A 75 2.69 20.10 2.81
N VAL A 76 2.57 20.93 3.85
CA VAL A 76 2.03 20.50 5.15
C VAL A 76 0.55 20.22 5.02
N GLU A 77 -0.21 21.14 4.43
CA GLU A 77 -1.64 20.96 4.16
C GLU A 77 -1.88 19.77 3.22
N ALA A 78 -0.99 19.57 2.23
CA ALA A 78 -1.06 18.42 1.34
C ALA A 78 -0.82 17.10 2.08
N ALA A 79 0.17 17.04 2.98
CA ALA A 79 0.45 15.84 3.78
C ALA A 79 -0.73 15.47 4.69
N GLU A 80 -1.34 16.47 5.33
CA GLU A 80 -2.54 16.28 6.15
C GLU A 80 -3.74 15.76 5.33
N ALA A 81 -3.92 16.28 4.12
CA ALA A 81 -5.01 15.87 3.23
C ALA A 81 -4.81 14.47 2.63
N LEU A 82 -3.57 14.08 2.33
CA LEU A 82 -3.22 12.79 1.73
C LEU A 82 -3.42 11.60 2.68
N LYS A 83 -3.44 11.83 4.01
CA LYS A 83 -3.64 10.76 4.99
C LYS A 83 -2.68 9.57 4.79
N LEU A 84 -1.39 9.86 4.65
CA LEU A 84 -0.35 8.93 4.22
C LEU A 84 0.25 8.04 5.33
N THR A 85 -0.23 8.19 6.59
CA THR A 85 0.30 7.46 7.74
C THR A 85 -0.39 6.10 7.93
N ALA A 86 0.29 5.15 8.57
CA ALA A 86 -0.24 3.82 8.79
C ALA A 86 -1.62 3.80 9.50
N PRO A 87 -1.87 4.59 10.56
CA PRO A 87 -3.20 4.66 11.19
C PRO A 87 -4.29 5.19 10.25
N ASP A 88 -3.99 6.20 9.45
CA ASP A 88 -4.95 6.76 8.49
C ASP A 88 -5.32 5.75 7.41
N LEU A 89 -4.32 5.06 6.86
CA LEU A 89 -4.49 4.08 5.78
C LEU A 89 -5.18 2.81 6.27
N LEU A 90 -4.93 2.38 7.50
CA LEU A 90 -5.68 1.28 8.12
C LEU A 90 -7.16 1.65 8.28
N LYS A 91 -7.45 2.85 8.77
CA LYS A 91 -8.82 3.36 8.90
C LYS A 91 -9.54 3.47 7.56
N ALA A 92 -8.81 3.82 6.50
CA ALA A 92 -9.33 3.90 5.14
C ALA A 92 -9.46 2.53 4.43
N GLY A 93 -9.01 1.43 5.05
CA GLY A 93 -9.02 0.10 4.45
C GLY A 93 -8.05 -0.09 3.28
N ILE A 94 -7.02 0.76 3.19
CA ILE A 94 -5.96 0.65 2.17
C ILE A 94 -4.92 -0.39 2.56
N ILE A 95 -4.59 -0.47 3.86
CA ILE A 95 -3.74 -1.51 4.43
C ILE A 95 -4.54 -2.40 5.37
N ASP A 96 -4.07 -3.63 5.58
CA ASP A 96 -4.76 -4.63 6.39
C ASP A 96 -4.24 -4.68 7.83
N GLN A 97 -2.97 -4.29 8.05
CA GLN A 97 -2.34 -4.36 9.37
C GLN A 97 -1.19 -3.37 9.51
N ILE A 98 -1.01 -2.85 10.72
CA ILE A 98 0.19 -2.11 11.13
C ILE A 98 1.15 -3.06 11.82
N ILE A 99 2.42 -3.03 11.43
CA ILE A 99 3.53 -3.72 12.11
C ILE A 99 4.17 -2.71 13.05
N PRO A 100 4.10 -2.93 14.38
CA PRO A 100 4.69 -1.98 15.33
C PRO A 100 6.20 -1.95 15.19
N GLU A 101 6.79 -0.80 15.45
CA GLU A 101 8.24 -0.61 15.43
C GLU A 101 8.83 -0.56 16.84
N PRO A 102 10.15 -0.80 17.00
CA PRO A 102 10.85 -0.52 18.25
C PRO A 102 10.74 0.95 18.65
N ILE A 103 10.88 1.24 19.94
CA ILE A 103 10.91 2.62 20.44
C ILE A 103 12.01 3.41 19.72
N GLY A 104 11.62 4.53 19.10
CA GLY A 104 12.52 5.35 18.30
C GLY A 104 12.57 4.98 16.82
N GLY A 105 11.85 3.95 16.37
CA GLY A 105 11.75 3.53 14.98
C GLY A 105 12.63 2.33 14.60
N ALA A 106 12.35 1.72 13.46
CA ALA A 106 13.04 0.51 12.99
C ALA A 106 14.56 0.67 12.86
N HIS A 107 15.05 1.88 12.60
CA HIS A 107 16.47 2.18 12.44
C HIS A 107 17.26 2.18 13.76
N THR A 108 16.57 2.22 14.91
CA THR A 108 17.23 2.20 16.24
C THR A 108 17.54 0.77 16.69
N ASP A 109 16.75 -0.22 16.26
CA ASP A 109 16.93 -1.64 16.55
C ASP A 109 16.44 -2.49 15.37
N HIS A 110 17.35 -2.74 14.45
CA HIS A 110 17.05 -3.52 13.23
C HIS A 110 16.65 -4.97 13.56
N ALA A 111 17.24 -5.57 14.60
CA ALA A 111 16.93 -6.95 14.96
C ALA A 111 15.50 -7.08 15.53
N ALA A 112 15.11 -6.17 16.42
CA ALA A 112 13.75 -6.14 16.94
C ALA A 112 12.73 -5.79 15.86
N ALA A 113 13.06 -4.85 14.95
CA ALA A 113 12.19 -4.52 13.81
C ALA A 113 11.99 -5.72 12.89
N ALA A 114 13.08 -6.42 12.52
CA ALA A 114 13.03 -7.62 11.69
C ALA A 114 12.19 -8.74 12.33
N ALA A 115 12.34 -8.97 13.65
CA ALA A 115 11.54 -9.97 14.35
C ALA A 115 10.03 -9.67 14.31
N LYS A 116 9.64 -8.41 14.44
CA LYS A 116 8.23 -7.99 14.33
C LYS A 116 7.68 -8.17 12.91
N VAL A 117 8.49 -7.89 11.91
CA VAL A 117 8.14 -8.12 10.50
C VAL A 117 7.99 -9.63 10.24
N ASP A 118 8.93 -10.46 10.72
CA ASP A 118 8.89 -11.91 10.56
C ASP A 118 7.63 -12.52 11.19
N GLU A 119 7.31 -12.13 12.43
CA GLU A 119 6.09 -12.57 13.12
C GLU A 119 4.82 -12.21 12.33
N ALA A 120 4.72 -10.97 11.87
CA ALA A 120 3.56 -10.49 11.12
C ALA A 120 3.44 -11.21 9.78
N LEU A 121 4.56 -11.37 9.06
CA LEU A 121 4.63 -12.06 7.77
C LEU A 121 4.23 -13.55 7.91
N ALA A 122 4.83 -14.26 8.87
CA ALA A 122 4.56 -15.70 9.07
C ALA A 122 3.09 -15.97 9.36
N ARG A 123 2.48 -15.18 10.26
CA ARG A 123 1.06 -15.27 10.59
C ARG A 123 0.18 -14.99 9.37
N THR A 124 0.43 -13.89 8.68
CA THR A 124 -0.38 -13.45 7.55
C THR A 124 -0.25 -14.39 6.35
N LEU A 125 0.96 -14.89 6.10
CA LEU A 125 1.19 -15.87 5.03
C LEU A 125 0.47 -17.19 5.32
N ALA A 126 0.50 -17.66 6.58
CA ALA A 126 -0.24 -18.86 6.97
C ALA A 126 -1.75 -18.70 6.79
N GLU A 127 -2.31 -17.52 7.14
CA GLU A 127 -3.73 -17.19 6.94
C GLU A 127 -4.12 -17.27 5.46
N VAL A 128 -3.37 -16.59 4.59
CA VAL A 128 -3.68 -16.56 3.14
C VAL A 128 -3.46 -17.92 2.49
N SER A 129 -2.41 -18.66 2.89
CA SER A 129 -2.10 -19.98 2.36
C SER A 129 -3.14 -21.05 2.73
N ALA A 130 -3.96 -20.80 3.73
CA ALA A 130 -5.07 -21.71 4.10
C ALA A 130 -6.28 -21.59 3.17
N MET A 131 -6.32 -20.56 2.32
CA MET A 131 -7.41 -20.35 1.35
C MET A 131 -7.19 -21.20 0.10
N THR A 132 -8.28 -21.58 -0.57
CA THR A 132 -8.17 -22.15 -1.94
C THR A 132 -7.79 -21.06 -2.93
N GLY A 133 -7.13 -21.40 -4.05
CA GLY A 133 -6.75 -20.44 -5.09
C GLY A 133 -7.92 -19.56 -5.54
N ALA A 134 -9.07 -20.16 -5.83
CA ALA A 134 -10.27 -19.42 -6.25
C ALA A 134 -10.76 -18.44 -5.15
N ALA A 135 -10.88 -18.90 -3.89
CA ALA A 135 -11.32 -18.03 -2.79
C ALA A 135 -10.34 -16.88 -2.53
N MET A 136 -9.04 -17.12 -2.70
CA MET A 136 -8.01 -16.10 -2.57
C MET A 136 -8.12 -15.04 -3.67
N LEU A 137 -8.31 -15.46 -4.93
CA LEU A 137 -8.51 -14.53 -6.05
C LEU A 137 -9.78 -13.68 -5.88
N ASP A 138 -10.89 -14.32 -5.49
CA ASP A 138 -12.16 -13.61 -5.24
C ASP A 138 -12.00 -12.57 -4.12
N ALA A 139 -11.34 -12.95 -3.02
CA ALA A 139 -11.07 -12.05 -1.90
C ALA A 139 -10.15 -10.88 -2.29
N ARG A 140 -9.07 -11.17 -3.06
CA ARG A 140 -8.16 -10.15 -3.61
C ARG A 140 -8.92 -9.18 -4.49
N TYR A 141 -9.70 -9.66 -5.45
CA TYR A 141 -10.51 -8.82 -6.32
C TYR A 141 -11.49 -7.95 -5.53
N ALA A 142 -12.24 -8.55 -4.59
CA ALA A 142 -13.20 -7.84 -3.77
C ALA A 142 -12.54 -6.74 -2.93
N LYS A 143 -11.33 -7.00 -2.37
CA LYS A 143 -10.55 -6.02 -1.62
C LYS A 143 -10.30 -4.76 -2.46
N PHE A 144 -9.69 -4.90 -3.63
CA PHE A 144 -9.38 -3.74 -4.47
C PHE A 144 -10.63 -3.07 -5.03
N ARG A 145 -11.67 -3.84 -5.35
CA ARG A 145 -12.94 -3.29 -5.84
C ARG A 145 -13.68 -2.46 -4.79
N ASN A 146 -13.47 -2.77 -3.51
CA ASN A 146 -14.12 -2.06 -2.40
C ASN A 146 -13.31 -0.85 -1.90
N MET A 147 -12.05 -0.69 -2.31
CA MET A 147 -11.27 0.50 -1.96
C MET A 147 -11.95 1.76 -2.48
N GLY A 148 -12.01 2.80 -1.65
CA GLY A 148 -12.64 4.09 -1.99
C GLY A 148 -14.16 4.12 -1.85
N ARG A 149 -14.81 3.03 -1.45
CA ARG A 149 -16.24 3.05 -1.10
C ARG A 149 -16.44 3.71 0.26
N LEU A 150 -16.73 5.00 0.24
CA LEU A 150 -16.97 5.80 1.45
C LEU A 150 -18.44 5.81 1.88
N GLY A 151 -19.18 4.72 1.64
CA GLY A 151 -20.59 4.57 2.04
C GLY A 151 -21.61 5.18 1.09
N VAL A 152 -21.17 5.70 -0.05
CA VAL A 152 -22.05 6.16 -1.15
C VAL A 152 -21.58 5.48 -2.43
N ASP A 153 -22.41 4.61 -2.99
CA ASP A 153 -22.18 4.10 -4.35
C ASP A 153 -22.40 5.24 -5.34
N PHE A 154 -21.38 5.60 -6.12
CA PHE A 154 -21.48 6.59 -7.19
C PHE A 154 -22.47 6.18 -8.32
N THR A 155 -23.04 4.99 -8.24
CA THR A 155 -23.99 4.45 -9.20
C THR A 155 -25.44 4.78 -8.88
N ASP A 156 -25.75 5.35 -7.71
CA ASP A 156 -27.12 5.67 -7.28
C ASP A 156 -27.57 7.10 -7.65
N GLY A 157 -26.85 7.77 -8.53
CA GLY A 157 -27.12 9.13 -9.01
C GLY A 157 -27.26 9.17 -10.53
N GLY A 158 -28.23 8.47 -11.06
CA GLY A 158 -28.66 8.58 -12.45
C GLY A 158 -30.08 9.09 -12.54
#